data_3de6860391402ceafd016b5d41ee4103
#
_entry.id   3de6860391402ceafd016b5d41ee4103
#
_cell.length_a   1.000
_cell.length_b   1.000
_cell.length_c   1.000
_cell.angle_alpha   90.00
_cell.angle_beta   90.00
_cell.angle_gamma   90.00
#
_symmetry.space_group_name_H-M   'P 1'
#
loop_
_entity.id
_entity.type
_entity.pdbx_description
1 polymer ?
#
loop_
_entity_poly.entity_id
_entity_poly.type
_entity_poly.pdbx_seq_one_letter_code
_entity_poly.pdbx_strand_id
1 'polypeptide(L)'
;MGRCVETGMFGVAISTSSISVGSHCPHAHAGVGAVATQNITDPHLARLVLDEMEAGYSAQEAISRVTENREFIDYRQLTAMDTAGTTAHFTGPHILGTHTVHQARDCVAAGNLLSSAHVPEAITAGFNQDPTAHLADRLLSGLEAGIAAGGEAGPVHSAALIVSDKMPFYLVDLRIDWDEDDPVAKLRQHWQAYAPQMQDYLNRAINPTAAPSYGVAGDP
;
A
#
# COMPACT_ATOMS: atom_id res chain seq x y z
N MET A 1 0.07 -4.84 1.69
CA MET A 1 1.30 -4.47 0.97
C MET A 1 2.00 -5.69 0.43
N GLY A 2 2.83 -5.49 -0.60
CA GLY A 2 3.56 -6.59 -1.21
C GLY A 2 4.72 -6.12 -2.06
N ARG A 3 5.52 -7.09 -2.51
CA ARG A 3 6.63 -6.86 -3.43
C ARG A 3 6.56 -7.77 -4.65
N CYS A 4 7.25 -7.37 -5.70
CA CYS A 4 7.58 -8.22 -6.84
C CYS A 4 9.07 -8.58 -6.77
N VAL A 5 9.39 -9.86 -6.59
CA VAL A 5 10.79 -10.33 -6.47
C VAL A 5 11.58 -10.09 -7.76
N GLU A 6 10.92 -10.23 -8.92
CA GLU A 6 11.58 -10.12 -10.23
C GLU A 6 11.95 -8.67 -10.57
N THR A 7 11.11 -7.70 -10.23
CA THR A 7 11.31 -6.29 -10.58
C THR A 7 11.93 -5.47 -9.46
N GLY A 8 11.82 -5.92 -8.21
CA GLY A 8 12.18 -5.16 -7.02
C GLY A 8 11.15 -4.11 -6.59
N MET A 9 9.98 -4.06 -7.23
CA MET A 9 8.90 -3.14 -6.88
C MET A 9 8.34 -3.44 -5.49
N PHE A 10 7.95 -2.38 -4.77
CA PHE A 10 7.16 -2.41 -3.54
C PHE A 10 5.87 -1.62 -3.72
N GLY A 11 4.81 -2.03 -3.05
CA GLY A 11 3.56 -1.28 -3.10
C GLY A 11 2.60 -1.59 -1.97
N VAL A 12 1.63 -0.70 -1.84
CA VAL A 12 0.55 -0.78 -0.86
C VAL A 12 -0.78 -0.48 -1.55
N ALA A 13 -1.78 -1.32 -1.34
CA ALA A 13 -3.18 -0.99 -1.59
C ALA A 13 -3.91 -0.94 -0.26
N ILE A 14 -4.81 0.02 -0.08
CA ILE A 14 -5.52 0.27 1.18
C ILE A 14 -6.90 0.88 0.90
N SER A 15 -7.87 0.59 1.77
CA SER A 15 -9.17 1.24 1.81
C SER A 15 -9.61 1.50 3.24
N THR A 16 -10.50 2.47 3.44
CA THR A 16 -11.04 2.83 4.75
C THR A 16 -12.36 3.59 4.64
N SER A 17 -13.13 3.60 5.72
CA SER A 17 -14.29 4.49 5.92
C SER A 17 -13.92 5.98 6.05
N SER A 18 -12.67 6.30 6.32
CA SER A 18 -12.19 7.69 6.44
C SER A 18 -11.89 8.30 5.07
N ILE A 19 -11.82 9.64 5.02
CA ILE A 19 -11.43 10.39 3.82
C ILE A 19 -9.93 10.27 3.55
N SER A 20 -9.54 10.22 2.26
CA SER A 20 -8.17 10.44 1.76
C SER A 20 -7.11 9.51 2.40
N VAL A 21 -7.41 8.21 2.55
CA VAL A 21 -6.49 7.24 3.15
C VAL A 21 -5.11 7.23 2.49
N GLY A 22 -5.06 7.47 1.17
CA GLY A 22 -3.84 7.49 0.39
C GLY A 22 -2.88 8.61 0.74
N SER A 23 -3.34 9.66 1.43
CA SER A 23 -2.50 10.80 1.78
C SER A 23 -1.66 10.57 3.05
N HIS A 24 -1.99 9.57 3.86
CA HIS A 24 -1.36 9.43 5.18
C HIS A 24 -1.06 8.00 5.64
N CYS A 25 -1.65 6.98 5.03
CA CYS A 25 -1.44 5.60 5.50
C CYS A 25 -0.35 4.83 4.73
N PRO A 26 -0.34 4.78 3.37
CA PRO A 26 0.60 3.97 2.62
C PRO A 26 1.88 4.72 2.28
N HIS A 27 3.02 4.06 2.44
CA HIS A 27 4.32 4.58 2.07
C HIS A 27 5.15 3.46 1.41
N ALA A 28 5.95 3.82 0.41
CA ALA A 28 6.92 2.92 -0.21
C ALA A 28 8.13 3.72 -0.69
N HIS A 29 9.32 3.10 -0.64
CA HIS A 29 10.56 3.73 -1.10
C HIS A 29 11.33 2.72 -1.95
N ALA A 30 11.76 3.16 -3.14
CA ALA A 30 12.52 2.36 -4.08
C ALA A 30 13.82 1.84 -3.44
N GLY A 31 14.05 0.52 -3.54
CA GLY A 31 15.24 -0.11 -2.97
C GLY A 31 15.28 -0.22 -1.45
N VAL A 32 14.23 0.21 -0.73
CA VAL A 32 14.12 0.16 0.73
C VAL A 32 13.01 -0.75 1.19
N GLY A 33 11.76 -0.51 0.74
CA GLY A 33 10.63 -1.31 1.17
C GLY A 33 9.29 -0.57 1.15
N ALA A 34 8.31 -1.11 1.88
CA ALA A 34 6.99 -0.52 2.06
C ALA A 34 6.56 -0.53 3.52
N VAL A 35 5.80 0.48 3.92
CA VAL A 35 5.23 0.64 5.27
C VAL A 35 3.81 1.14 5.17
N ALA A 36 2.91 0.62 6.00
CA ALA A 36 1.61 1.20 6.23
C ALA A 36 1.44 1.52 7.72
N THR A 37 0.90 2.71 8.01
CA THR A 37 0.49 3.13 9.34
C THR A 37 -1.02 3.38 9.35
N GLN A 38 -1.73 2.85 10.33
CA GLN A 38 -3.19 2.86 10.31
C GLN A 38 -3.81 2.86 11.72
N ASN A 39 -5.13 2.83 11.82
CA ASN A 39 -5.98 3.05 12.96
C ASN A 39 -6.03 4.56 13.30
N ILE A 40 -5.66 5.00 14.51
CA ILE A 40 -5.42 6.42 14.76
C ILE A 40 -4.06 6.75 14.17
N THR A 41 -4.05 7.18 12.92
CA THR A 41 -2.84 7.23 12.09
C THR A 41 -1.88 8.35 12.50
N ASP A 42 -0.59 8.03 12.57
CA ASP A 42 0.51 8.98 12.60
C ASP A 42 1.39 8.74 11.36
N PRO A 43 1.28 9.55 10.30
CA PRO A 43 2.03 9.37 9.05
C PRO A 43 3.54 9.41 9.24
N HIS A 44 4.03 10.10 10.27
CA HIS A 44 5.46 10.21 10.58
C HIS A 44 6.09 8.85 10.92
N LEU A 45 5.32 7.94 11.54
CA LEU A 45 5.84 6.62 11.90
C LEU A 45 6.28 5.80 10.69
N ALA A 46 5.53 5.87 9.59
CA ALA A 46 5.91 5.16 8.37
C ALA A 46 7.23 5.68 7.80
N ARG A 47 7.46 7.00 7.86
CA ARG A 47 8.70 7.61 7.44
C ARG A 47 9.88 7.12 8.29
N LEU A 48 9.72 7.12 9.62
CA LEU A 48 10.76 6.67 10.54
C LEU A 48 11.11 5.19 10.32
N VAL A 49 10.12 4.33 10.07
CA VAL A 49 10.37 2.91 9.77
C VAL A 49 11.15 2.76 8.46
N LEU A 50 10.79 3.53 7.41
CA LEU A 50 11.55 3.54 6.15
C LEU A 50 12.99 4.03 6.36
N ASP A 51 13.19 5.10 7.13
CA ASP A 51 14.53 5.65 7.42
C ASP A 51 15.41 4.62 8.16
N GLU A 52 14.85 3.84 9.10
CA GLU A 52 15.57 2.75 9.77
C GLU A 52 15.89 1.60 8.80
N MET A 53 14.95 1.23 7.91
CA MET A 53 15.22 0.20 6.89
C MET A 53 16.27 0.67 5.87
N GLU A 54 16.27 1.95 5.47
CA GLU A 54 17.30 2.55 4.62
C GLU A 54 18.67 2.57 5.30
N ALA A 55 18.71 2.70 6.63
CA ALA A 55 19.93 2.57 7.42
C ALA A 55 20.44 1.12 7.54
N GLY A 56 19.72 0.13 6.99
CA GLY A 56 20.13 -1.27 6.90
C GLY A 56 19.52 -2.19 7.96
N TYR A 57 18.57 -1.71 8.78
CA TYR A 57 17.83 -2.56 9.71
C TYR A 57 16.75 -3.36 8.95
N SER A 58 16.49 -4.59 9.39
CA SER A 58 15.35 -5.38 8.92
C SER A 58 14.02 -4.72 9.29
N ALA A 59 12.93 -5.07 8.59
CA ALA A 59 11.59 -4.57 8.90
C ALA A 59 11.21 -4.80 10.38
N GLN A 60 11.62 -5.93 10.96
CA GLN A 60 11.36 -6.24 12.37
C GLN A 60 12.12 -5.33 13.31
N GLU A 61 13.41 -5.11 13.07
CA GLU A 61 14.22 -4.20 13.88
C GLU A 61 13.74 -2.76 13.75
N ALA A 62 13.42 -2.32 12.53
CA ALA A 62 12.93 -0.97 12.25
C ALA A 62 11.61 -0.68 13.02
N ILE A 63 10.63 -1.60 12.95
CA ILE A 63 9.39 -1.45 13.72
C ILE A 63 9.70 -1.43 15.22
N SER A 64 10.51 -2.34 15.73
CA SER A 64 10.85 -2.40 17.16
C SER A 64 11.48 -1.09 17.65
N ARG A 65 12.44 -0.56 16.90
CA ARG A 65 13.14 0.70 17.24
C ARG A 65 12.22 1.90 17.23
N VAL A 66 11.33 1.98 16.23
CA VAL A 66 10.39 3.10 16.07
C VAL A 66 9.28 3.07 17.10
N THR A 67 8.85 1.89 17.55
CA THR A 67 7.76 1.74 18.53
C THR A 67 8.23 1.78 19.98
N GLU A 68 9.51 1.52 20.25
CA GLU A 68 10.06 1.51 21.60
C GLU A 68 9.94 2.89 22.27
N ASN A 69 9.30 2.91 23.45
CA ASN A 69 9.12 4.12 24.29
C ASN A 69 8.46 5.31 23.57
N ARG A 70 7.70 5.07 22.51
CA ARG A 70 7.02 6.13 21.77
C ARG A 70 5.68 6.48 22.39
N GLU A 71 5.46 7.77 22.59
CA GLU A 71 4.20 8.29 23.10
C GLU A 71 3.03 7.96 22.15
N PHE A 72 1.89 7.56 22.69
CA PHE A 72 0.67 7.17 21.97
C PHE A 72 0.80 5.98 21.00
N ILE A 73 1.85 5.20 21.09
CA ILE A 73 2.05 4.05 20.21
C ILE A 73 0.93 2.99 20.34
N ASP A 74 0.33 2.91 21.51
CA ASP A 74 -0.78 1.99 21.83
C ASP A 74 -2.00 2.14 20.92
N TYR A 75 -2.14 3.28 20.25
CA TYR A 75 -3.23 3.59 19.32
C TYR A 75 -2.88 3.28 17.85
N ARG A 76 -1.68 2.79 17.57
CA ARG A 76 -1.16 2.63 16.20
C ARG A 76 -1.12 1.18 15.76
N GLN A 77 -1.35 0.97 14.47
CA GLN A 77 -1.08 -0.30 13.83
C GLN A 77 -0.12 -0.05 12.67
N LEU A 78 1.01 -0.75 12.65
CA LEU A 78 2.07 -0.62 11.66
C LEU A 78 2.31 -1.96 10.98
N THR A 79 2.57 -1.92 9.69
CA THR A 79 3.13 -3.04 8.93
C THR A 79 4.30 -2.55 8.09
N ALA A 80 5.34 -3.37 7.96
CA ALA A 80 6.51 -3.07 7.13
C ALA A 80 6.96 -4.31 6.37
N MET A 81 7.60 -4.07 5.23
CA MET A 81 8.28 -5.08 4.42
C MET A 81 9.58 -4.52 3.89
N ASP A 82 10.69 -5.22 4.10
CA ASP A 82 12.04 -4.83 3.63
C ASP A 82 12.40 -5.48 2.27
N THR A 83 13.60 -5.16 1.78
CA THR A 83 14.11 -5.67 0.50
C THR A 83 14.33 -7.18 0.48
N ALA A 84 14.56 -7.81 1.63
CA ALA A 84 14.65 -9.28 1.72
C ALA A 84 13.24 -9.93 1.63
N GLY A 85 12.17 -9.13 1.78
CA GLY A 85 10.79 -9.60 1.87
C GLY A 85 10.40 -10.04 3.27
N THR A 86 11.22 -9.72 4.26
CA THR A 86 10.84 -9.88 5.66
C THR A 86 9.72 -8.92 5.96
N THR A 87 8.66 -9.43 6.55
CA THR A 87 7.51 -8.64 6.99
C THR A 87 7.49 -8.54 8.49
N ALA A 88 7.11 -7.36 8.99
CA ALA A 88 6.94 -7.11 10.42
C ALA A 88 5.69 -6.30 10.67
N HIS A 89 5.16 -6.38 11.87
CA HIS A 89 4.02 -5.58 12.28
C HIS A 89 4.07 -5.23 13.76
N PHE A 90 3.38 -4.16 14.09
CA PHE A 90 3.04 -3.75 15.45
C PHE A 90 1.55 -3.45 15.51
N THR A 91 0.89 -3.91 16.57
CA THR A 91 -0.53 -3.65 16.83
C THR A 91 -0.68 -3.29 18.29
N GLY A 92 -1.01 -2.03 18.55
CA GLY A 92 -1.22 -1.53 19.91
C GLY A 92 -2.49 -2.05 20.55
N PRO A 93 -2.62 -2.03 21.88
CA PRO A 93 -3.79 -2.55 22.60
C PRO A 93 -5.08 -1.72 22.41
N HIS A 94 -4.98 -0.50 21.87
CA HIS A 94 -6.12 0.40 21.64
C HIS A 94 -6.54 0.45 20.16
N ILE A 95 -6.30 -0.62 19.40
CA ILE A 95 -6.78 -0.73 18.02
C ILE A 95 -8.28 -0.98 18.00
N LEU A 96 -8.98 -0.26 17.12
CA LEU A 96 -10.44 -0.24 17.05
C LEU A 96 -11.00 -1.52 16.40
N GLY A 97 -12.04 -2.05 16.99
CA GLY A 97 -12.84 -3.16 16.46
C GLY A 97 -12.06 -4.47 16.29
N THR A 98 -12.56 -5.33 15.42
CA THR A 98 -11.87 -6.56 15.03
C THR A 98 -10.63 -6.17 14.24
N HIS A 99 -9.47 -6.65 14.66
CA HIS A 99 -8.21 -6.37 14.01
C HIS A 99 -7.34 -7.63 13.96
N THR A 100 -6.59 -7.79 12.88
CA THR A 100 -5.65 -8.89 12.72
C THR A 100 -4.63 -8.59 11.62
N VAL A 101 -3.60 -9.41 11.56
CA VAL A 101 -2.54 -9.36 10.54
C VAL A 101 -2.37 -10.76 9.97
N HIS A 102 -2.21 -10.88 8.67
CA HIS A 102 -1.85 -12.12 8.00
C HIS A 102 -0.62 -11.89 7.12
N GLN A 103 0.37 -12.77 7.26
CA GLN A 103 1.61 -12.75 6.49
C GLN A 103 1.62 -13.93 5.53
N ALA A 104 1.98 -13.69 4.28
CA ALA A 104 2.15 -14.72 3.27
C ALA A 104 3.38 -14.42 2.40
N ARG A 105 3.63 -15.25 1.41
CA ARG A 105 4.78 -15.08 0.53
C ARG A 105 4.72 -13.72 -0.18
N ASP A 106 5.75 -12.91 0.01
CA ASP A 106 5.94 -11.59 -0.60
C ASP A 106 4.81 -10.58 -0.34
N CYS A 107 3.99 -10.81 0.70
CA CYS A 107 2.95 -9.87 1.11
C CYS A 107 2.59 -9.98 2.58
N VAL A 108 2.04 -8.89 3.10
CA VAL A 108 1.39 -8.83 4.42
C VAL A 108 0.13 -7.97 4.31
N ALA A 109 -0.93 -8.40 4.97
CA ALA A 109 -2.16 -7.65 5.12
C ALA A 109 -2.48 -7.44 6.60
N ALA A 110 -2.94 -6.25 6.92
CA ALA A 110 -3.42 -5.89 8.26
C ALA A 110 -4.69 -5.05 8.14
N GLY A 111 -5.54 -5.15 9.11
CA GLY A 111 -6.74 -4.32 9.18
C GLY A 111 -7.21 -4.11 10.60
N ASN A 112 -8.03 -3.10 10.78
CA ASN A 112 -8.79 -2.75 11.97
C ASN A 112 -10.24 -2.47 11.56
N LEU A 113 -11.15 -2.41 12.50
CA LEU A 113 -12.60 -2.31 12.25
C LEU A 113 -13.11 -3.35 11.25
N LEU A 114 -12.49 -4.51 11.19
CA LEU A 114 -12.82 -5.55 10.22
C LEU A 114 -14.17 -6.21 10.55
N SER A 115 -14.90 -6.59 9.51
CA SER A 115 -16.11 -7.43 9.65
C SER A 115 -15.78 -8.82 10.18
N SER A 116 -14.57 -9.32 9.90
CA SER A 116 -14.10 -10.65 10.28
C SER A 116 -12.58 -10.69 10.37
N ALA A 117 -12.05 -11.54 11.26
CA ALA A 117 -10.61 -11.79 11.38
C ALA A 117 -10.00 -12.51 10.14
N HIS A 118 -10.82 -13.04 9.24
CA HIS A 118 -10.37 -13.72 8.01
C HIS A 118 -10.07 -12.75 6.83
N VAL A 119 -10.44 -11.48 6.94
CA VAL A 119 -10.24 -10.50 5.86
C VAL A 119 -8.77 -10.40 5.42
N PRO A 120 -7.76 -10.24 6.31
CA PRO A 120 -6.36 -10.19 5.87
C PRO A 120 -5.83 -11.47 5.22
N GLU A 121 -6.35 -12.64 5.60
CA GLU A 121 -6.04 -13.90 4.92
C GLU A 121 -6.56 -13.90 3.49
N ALA A 122 -7.80 -13.44 3.26
CA ALA A 122 -8.37 -13.29 1.93
C ALA A 122 -7.57 -12.31 1.08
N ILE A 123 -7.10 -11.18 1.65
CA ILE A 123 -6.24 -10.20 0.96
C ILE A 123 -4.96 -10.87 0.47
N THR A 124 -4.27 -11.61 1.32
CA THR A 124 -3.00 -12.25 0.93
C THR A 124 -3.21 -13.39 -0.07
N ALA A 125 -4.33 -14.10 0.01
CA ALA A 125 -4.70 -15.11 -0.97
C ALA A 125 -4.96 -14.48 -2.35
N GLY A 126 -5.75 -13.40 -2.41
CA GLY A 126 -6.02 -12.65 -3.64
C GLY A 126 -4.73 -12.07 -4.27
N PHE A 127 -3.83 -11.52 -3.45
CA PHE A 127 -2.52 -11.05 -3.91
C PHE A 127 -1.68 -12.14 -4.58
N ASN A 128 -1.75 -13.37 -4.10
CA ASN A 128 -0.95 -14.50 -4.60
C ASN A 128 -1.65 -15.33 -5.68
N GLN A 129 -2.86 -14.95 -6.12
CA GLN A 129 -3.64 -15.71 -7.10
C GLN A 129 -2.95 -15.75 -8.48
N ASP A 130 -2.37 -14.62 -8.94
CA ASP A 130 -1.58 -14.54 -10.15
C ASP A 130 -0.22 -13.88 -9.88
N PRO A 131 0.82 -14.66 -9.58
CA PRO A 131 2.14 -14.11 -9.27
C PRO A 131 2.86 -13.50 -10.49
N THR A 132 2.35 -13.72 -11.71
CA THR A 132 2.93 -13.18 -12.96
C THR A 132 2.37 -11.82 -13.33
N ALA A 133 1.24 -11.41 -12.74
CA ALA A 133 0.63 -10.11 -12.98
C ALA A 133 1.51 -8.96 -12.41
N HIS A 134 1.33 -7.76 -12.97
CA HIS A 134 1.97 -6.55 -12.45
C HIS A 134 1.64 -6.35 -10.96
N LEU A 135 2.58 -5.83 -10.18
CA LEU A 135 2.41 -5.67 -8.73
C LEU A 135 1.14 -4.88 -8.37
N ALA A 136 0.80 -3.85 -9.15
CA ALA A 136 -0.43 -3.08 -8.95
C ALA A 136 -1.70 -3.95 -9.09
N ASP A 137 -1.76 -4.85 -10.08
CA ASP A 137 -2.88 -5.77 -10.25
C ASP A 137 -2.99 -6.72 -9.07
N ARG A 138 -1.88 -7.28 -8.62
CA ARG A 138 -1.82 -8.20 -7.48
C ARG A 138 -2.31 -7.53 -6.20
N LEU A 139 -1.87 -6.29 -5.94
CA LEU A 139 -2.29 -5.50 -4.78
C LEU A 139 -3.79 -5.20 -4.81
N LEU A 140 -4.33 -4.81 -5.96
CA LEU A 140 -5.76 -4.56 -6.13
C LEU A 140 -6.57 -5.85 -6.01
N SER A 141 -6.11 -6.96 -6.60
CA SER A 141 -6.78 -8.26 -6.45
C SER A 141 -6.83 -8.72 -4.99
N GLY A 142 -5.77 -8.44 -4.24
CA GLY A 142 -5.77 -8.65 -2.80
C GLY A 142 -6.82 -7.79 -2.10
N LEU A 143 -6.86 -6.49 -2.37
CA LEU A 143 -7.81 -5.57 -1.75
C LEU A 143 -9.26 -5.96 -2.07
N GLU A 144 -9.57 -6.28 -3.33
CA GLU A 144 -10.88 -6.76 -3.80
C GLU A 144 -11.29 -8.06 -3.09
N ALA A 145 -10.36 -9.01 -2.93
CA ALA A 145 -10.63 -10.24 -2.19
C ALA A 145 -10.95 -9.96 -0.71
N GLY A 146 -10.27 -8.98 -0.10
CA GLY A 146 -10.59 -8.52 1.25
C GLY A 146 -11.99 -7.91 1.35
N ILE A 147 -12.40 -7.08 0.40
CA ILE A 147 -13.76 -6.53 0.34
C ILE A 147 -14.79 -7.65 0.16
N ALA A 148 -14.54 -8.60 -0.73
CA ALA A 148 -15.42 -9.76 -0.95
C ALA A 148 -15.55 -10.66 0.30
N ALA A 149 -14.51 -10.71 1.14
CA ALA A 149 -14.53 -11.42 2.43
C ALA A 149 -15.22 -10.64 3.56
N GLY A 150 -15.77 -9.46 3.26
CA GLY A 150 -16.53 -8.62 4.17
C GLY A 150 -15.88 -7.27 4.51
N GLY A 151 -14.59 -7.09 4.23
CA GLY A 151 -13.90 -5.81 4.38
C GLY A 151 -13.95 -5.21 5.79
N GLU A 152 -14.10 -3.90 5.87
CA GLU A 152 -14.39 -3.15 7.09
C GLU A 152 -15.84 -3.38 7.53
N ALA A 153 -16.13 -3.31 8.82
CA ALA A 153 -17.47 -3.53 9.39
C ALA A 153 -18.48 -2.39 9.09
N GLY A 154 -18.10 -1.44 8.28
CA GLY A 154 -18.90 -0.33 7.79
C GLY A 154 -18.58 -0.01 6.34
N PRO A 155 -19.23 1.00 5.75
CA PRO A 155 -18.93 1.40 4.39
C PRO A 155 -17.52 1.97 4.30
N VAL A 156 -16.80 1.62 3.24
CA VAL A 156 -15.51 2.25 2.90
C VAL A 156 -15.78 3.43 1.96
N HIS A 157 -15.03 4.52 2.13
CA HIS A 157 -15.21 5.75 1.37
C HIS A 157 -13.95 6.22 0.63
N SER A 158 -12.80 5.73 1.00
CA SER A 158 -11.57 6.03 0.26
C SER A 158 -10.72 4.80 0.03
N ALA A 159 -9.93 4.85 -1.05
CA ALA A 159 -9.00 3.78 -1.40
C ALA A 159 -7.76 4.36 -2.09
N ALA A 160 -6.63 3.68 -1.97
CA ALA A 160 -5.39 4.10 -2.61
C ALA A 160 -4.52 2.91 -3.03
N LEU A 161 -3.73 3.14 -4.06
CA LEU A 161 -2.72 2.23 -4.58
C LEU A 161 -1.45 3.01 -4.87
N ILE A 162 -0.36 2.63 -4.21
CA ILE A 162 0.97 3.14 -4.54
C ILE A 162 1.89 1.99 -4.94
N VAL A 163 2.76 2.23 -5.93
CA VAL A 163 3.86 1.33 -6.30
C VAL A 163 5.13 2.15 -6.50
N SER A 164 6.20 1.76 -5.83
CA SER A 164 7.56 2.28 -5.98
C SER A 164 8.40 1.28 -6.77
N ASP A 165 9.21 1.75 -7.72
CA ASP A 165 10.13 0.92 -8.52
C ASP A 165 11.57 1.40 -8.29
N LYS A 166 12.18 2.08 -9.25
CA LYS A 166 13.60 2.49 -9.21
C LYS A 166 13.79 3.99 -8.97
N MET A 167 12.74 4.77 -9.23
CA MET A 167 12.81 6.22 -9.15
C MET A 167 12.44 6.72 -7.75
N PRO A 168 12.89 7.91 -7.34
CA PRO A 168 12.54 8.49 -6.04
C PRO A 168 11.11 9.04 -5.97
N PHE A 169 10.26 8.67 -6.92
CA PHE A 169 8.83 8.95 -6.98
C PHE A 169 8.06 7.66 -7.31
N TYR A 170 6.77 7.66 -7.02
CA TYR A 170 5.93 6.48 -7.27
C TYR A 170 5.72 6.26 -8.78
N LEU A 171 5.90 5.01 -9.20
CA LEU A 171 5.51 4.55 -10.54
C LEU A 171 3.97 4.57 -10.69
N VAL A 172 3.27 4.22 -9.61
CA VAL A 172 1.82 4.30 -9.50
C VAL A 172 1.46 5.03 -8.23
N ASP A 173 0.61 6.06 -8.32
CA ASP A 173 -0.03 6.75 -7.20
C ASP A 173 -1.46 7.10 -7.61
N LEU A 174 -2.38 6.22 -7.27
CA LEU A 174 -3.79 6.33 -7.61
C LEU A 174 -4.64 6.38 -6.34
N ARG A 175 -5.58 7.32 -6.29
CA ARG A 175 -6.37 7.59 -5.10
C ARG A 175 -7.83 7.85 -5.44
N ILE A 176 -8.70 7.34 -4.62
CA ILE A 176 -10.10 7.74 -4.49
C ILE A 176 -10.21 8.35 -3.11
N ASP A 177 -10.25 9.66 -3.03
CA ASP A 177 -10.22 10.38 -1.75
C ASP A 177 -11.56 10.35 -1.02
N TRP A 178 -12.67 10.30 -1.77
CA TRP A 178 -14.02 10.11 -1.25
C TRP A 178 -14.95 9.54 -2.30
N ASP A 179 -15.69 8.52 -1.95
CA ASP A 179 -16.75 7.93 -2.76
C ASP A 179 -17.80 7.27 -1.87
N GLU A 180 -19.08 7.51 -2.16
CA GLU A 180 -20.20 6.98 -1.38
C GLU A 180 -20.60 5.55 -1.80
N ASP A 181 -20.15 5.08 -2.99
CA ASP A 181 -20.58 3.82 -3.56
C ASP A 181 -19.52 2.72 -3.40
N ASP A 182 -18.47 2.77 -4.24
CA ASP A 182 -17.44 1.74 -4.29
C ASP A 182 -16.06 2.33 -4.69
N PRO A 183 -15.30 2.86 -3.71
CA PRO A 183 -13.99 3.45 -3.98
C PRO A 183 -12.98 2.42 -4.49
N VAL A 184 -13.11 1.13 -4.14
CA VAL A 184 -12.18 0.08 -4.57
C VAL A 184 -12.40 -0.27 -6.04
N ALA A 185 -13.66 -0.41 -6.48
CA ALA A 185 -13.95 -0.62 -7.90
C ALA A 185 -13.53 0.59 -8.75
N LYS A 186 -13.72 1.82 -8.27
CA LYS A 186 -13.24 3.04 -8.95
C LYS A 186 -11.71 3.09 -9.01
N LEU A 187 -11.02 2.68 -7.96
CA LEU A 187 -9.56 2.58 -7.97
C LEU A 187 -9.07 1.57 -9.02
N ARG A 188 -9.76 0.42 -9.15
CA ARG A 188 -9.48 -0.55 -10.24
C ARG A 188 -9.67 0.07 -11.62
N GLN A 189 -10.73 0.84 -11.84
CA GLN A 189 -10.94 1.55 -13.11
C GLN A 189 -9.83 2.57 -13.38
N HIS A 190 -9.37 3.31 -12.38
CA HIS A 190 -8.23 4.22 -12.51
C HIS A 190 -6.95 3.47 -12.90
N TRP A 191 -6.69 2.31 -12.30
CA TRP A 191 -5.55 1.48 -12.70
C TRP A 191 -5.66 1.01 -14.15
N GLN A 192 -6.82 0.50 -14.57
CA GLN A 192 -7.05 0.07 -15.97
C GLN A 192 -6.84 1.21 -16.98
N ALA A 193 -7.21 2.44 -16.63
CA ALA A 193 -6.98 3.61 -17.46
C ALA A 193 -5.51 4.07 -17.45
N TYR A 194 -4.81 3.95 -16.31
CA TYR A 194 -3.43 4.38 -16.15
C TYR A 194 -2.41 3.38 -16.68
N ALA A 195 -2.61 2.08 -16.49
CA ALA A 195 -1.64 1.04 -16.82
C ALA A 195 -1.10 1.12 -18.26
N PRO A 196 -1.91 1.36 -19.31
CA PRO A 196 -1.41 1.51 -20.69
C PRO A 196 -0.50 2.73 -20.89
N GLN A 197 -0.60 3.74 -20.04
CA GLN A 197 0.10 5.02 -20.13
C GLN A 197 1.28 5.12 -19.15
N MET A 198 1.38 4.20 -18.22
CA MET A 198 2.33 4.23 -17.09
C MET A 198 3.78 4.42 -17.56
N GLN A 199 4.20 3.66 -18.57
CA GLN A 199 5.56 3.76 -19.08
C GLN A 199 5.83 5.09 -19.78
N ASP A 200 4.83 5.67 -20.44
CA ASP A 200 4.95 6.99 -21.09
C ASP A 200 5.11 8.10 -20.05
N TYR A 201 4.36 8.03 -18.93
CA TYR A 201 4.53 8.97 -17.82
C TYR A 201 5.93 8.86 -17.20
N LEU A 202 6.44 7.63 -17.02
CA LEU A 202 7.80 7.41 -16.54
C LEU A 202 8.82 8.00 -17.51
N ASN A 203 8.69 7.74 -18.81
CA ASN A 203 9.58 8.25 -19.84
C ASN A 203 9.58 9.78 -19.87
N ARG A 204 8.41 10.42 -19.76
CA ARG A 204 8.31 11.90 -19.69
C ARG A 204 9.03 12.48 -18.50
N ALA A 205 8.96 11.81 -17.35
CA ALA A 205 9.67 12.25 -16.16
C ALA A 205 11.19 12.13 -16.26
N ILE A 206 11.70 11.08 -16.94
CA ILE A 206 13.14 10.79 -17.05
C ILE A 206 13.77 11.51 -18.25
N ASN A 207 13.12 11.42 -19.41
CA ASN A 207 13.59 12.00 -20.68
C ASN A 207 12.39 12.41 -21.56
N PRO A 208 11.88 13.64 -21.40
CA PRO A 208 10.71 14.11 -22.14
C PRO A 208 10.92 14.12 -23.66
N THR A 209 12.16 14.24 -24.13
CA THR A 209 12.44 14.27 -25.58
C THR A 209 12.31 12.89 -26.26
N ALA A 210 12.31 11.81 -25.48
CA ALA A 210 12.14 10.44 -25.96
C ALA A 210 10.73 9.90 -25.69
N ALA A 211 9.87 10.68 -25.05
CA ALA A 211 8.50 10.26 -24.73
C ALA A 211 7.55 10.55 -25.92
N PRO A 212 6.49 9.75 -26.09
CA PRO A 212 5.47 10.05 -27.09
C PRO A 212 4.72 11.34 -26.76
N SER A 213 4.21 11.99 -27.80
CA SER A 213 3.30 13.13 -27.67
C SER A 213 2.06 12.76 -26.86
N TYR A 214 1.52 13.74 -26.12
CA TYR A 214 0.24 13.57 -25.39
C TYR A 214 -0.97 13.49 -26.34
N GLY A 215 -0.84 14.03 -27.59
CA GLY A 215 -1.93 14.11 -28.54
C GLY A 215 -3.04 15.06 -28.13
N VAL A 216 -2.74 16.06 -27.31
CA VAL A 216 -3.69 17.07 -26.82
C VAL A 216 -3.39 18.44 -27.41
N ALA A 217 -4.35 19.37 -27.35
CA ALA A 217 -4.16 20.73 -27.87
C ALA A 217 -3.00 21.42 -27.13
N GLY A 218 -2.05 21.97 -27.91
CA GLY A 218 -0.84 22.61 -27.40
C GLY A 218 0.38 21.70 -27.24
N ASP A 219 0.23 20.42 -27.53
CA ASP A 219 1.33 19.47 -27.63
C ASP A 219 2.00 19.61 -29.01
N PRO A 220 3.32 19.89 -29.12
CA PRO A 220 4.00 20.15 -30.38
C PRO A 220 4.12 18.91 -31.27
#